data_82e90d05036aeb87ff37ca19e7b18fdf
#
_entry.id   82e90d05036aeb87ff37ca19e7b18fdf
#
_cell.length_a   1.000
_cell.length_b   1.000
_cell.length_c   1.000
_cell.angle_alpha   90.00
_cell.angle_beta   90.00
_cell.angle_gamma   90.00
#
_symmetry.space_group_name_H-M   'P 1'
#
loop_
_entity.id
_entity.type
_entity.pdbx_description
1 polymer ?
#
loop_
_entity_poly.entity_id
_entity_poly.type
_entity_poly.pdbx_seq_one_letter_code
_entity_poly.pdbx_strand_id
1 'polypeptide(L)'
;MTTPLLKVTDLHAGYGRAEVLTGLHFEVQAGQVVTIIGPNGAGKSTTLNALMAVLPSRGQLRFDGVDLSALTLEERVMFGLALVPEKRELFGTMPVEDNLVLGGYRAMKQRVPQWRSELERVYALFPRLKERRNQLAGTLSGGERQMLAVGRALMSRPKLLMLDEPSLGLAPLIVREIFRIIDQLRAQGTSILLIEQNARAALDVADHGYVLETGSFALQGPAVELAGDPRVIDTYLGAARQRE
;
A
#
# COMPACT_ATOMS: atom_id res chain seq x y z
N MET A 1 3.19 -1.27 -26.41
CA MET A 1 2.55 -1.57 -25.10
C MET A 1 3.67 -1.50 -24.06
N THR A 2 3.55 -0.68 -23.04
CA THR A 2 4.54 -0.59 -21.96
C THR A 2 4.42 -1.84 -21.09
N THR A 3 5.55 -2.44 -20.72
CA THR A 3 5.57 -3.58 -19.79
C THR A 3 5.14 -3.10 -18.39
N PRO A 4 4.15 -3.76 -17.75
CA PRO A 4 3.72 -3.36 -16.41
C PRO A 4 4.84 -3.54 -15.38
N LEU A 5 4.88 -2.66 -14.38
CA LEU A 5 5.81 -2.76 -13.26
C LEU A 5 5.51 -4.01 -12.41
N LEU A 6 4.23 -4.25 -12.09
CA LEU A 6 3.75 -5.47 -11.46
C LEU A 6 2.72 -6.13 -12.38
N LYS A 7 2.90 -7.43 -12.63
CA LYS A 7 1.93 -8.27 -13.32
C LYS A 7 1.64 -9.50 -12.47
N VAL A 8 0.37 -9.68 -12.16
CA VAL A 8 -0.17 -10.83 -11.42
C VAL A 8 -1.08 -11.62 -12.34
N THR A 9 -0.85 -12.92 -12.43
CA THR A 9 -1.63 -13.82 -13.28
C THR A 9 -1.98 -15.08 -12.51
N ASP A 10 -3.27 -15.35 -12.39
CA ASP A 10 -3.83 -16.55 -11.77
C ASP A 10 -3.35 -16.73 -10.32
N LEU A 11 -3.40 -15.65 -9.52
CA LEU A 11 -2.96 -15.69 -8.12
C LEU A 11 -3.98 -16.41 -7.24
N HIS A 12 -3.52 -17.45 -6.58
CA HIS A 12 -4.24 -18.17 -5.54
C HIS A 12 -3.46 -18.12 -4.23
N ALA A 13 -4.13 -17.88 -3.13
CA ALA A 13 -3.54 -17.89 -1.79
C ALA A 13 -4.59 -18.16 -0.72
N GLY A 14 -4.15 -18.63 0.46
CA GLY A 14 -5.06 -18.93 1.56
C GLY A 14 -4.33 -19.34 2.82
N TYR A 15 -5.09 -19.66 3.85
CA TYR A 15 -4.59 -20.02 5.18
C TYR A 15 -4.89 -21.49 5.48
N GLY A 16 -3.84 -22.29 5.63
CA GLY A 16 -3.98 -23.72 5.83
C GLY A 16 -4.69 -24.41 4.67
N ARG A 17 -5.91 -24.91 4.88
CA ARG A 17 -6.74 -25.55 3.84
C ARG A 17 -7.77 -24.61 3.19
N ALA A 18 -7.95 -23.42 3.76
CA ALA A 18 -8.91 -22.45 3.26
C ALA A 18 -8.28 -21.58 2.19
N GLU A 19 -8.73 -21.74 0.94
CA GLU A 19 -8.37 -20.83 -0.16
C GLU A 19 -9.16 -19.53 -0.01
N VAL A 20 -8.48 -18.40 -0.06
CA VAL A 20 -9.05 -17.05 0.09
C VAL A 20 -9.04 -16.30 -1.23
N LEU A 21 -7.99 -16.48 -2.04
CA LEU A 21 -7.86 -15.86 -3.36
C LEU A 21 -7.97 -16.94 -4.42
N THR A 22 -8.80 -16.68 -5.44
CA THR A 22 -9.13 -17.64 -6.49
C THR A 22 -8.92 -17.03 -7.87
N GLY A 23 -7.65 -17.13 -8.38
CA GLY A 23 -7.32 -16.74 -9.75
C GLY A 23 -7.33 -15.24 -10.00
N LEU A 24 -6.69 -14.43 -9.17
CA LEU A 24 -6.62 -12.98 -9.42
C LEU A 24 -5.67 -12.64 -10.57
N HIS A 25 -6.13 -11.72 -11.44
CA HIS A 25 -5.36 -11.16 -12.54
C HIS A 25 -5.37 -9.64 -12.44
N PHE A 26 -4.22 -9.01 -12.25
CA PHE A 26 -4.12 -7.54 -12.23
C PHE A 26 -2.73 -7.05 -12.57
N GLU A 27 -2.64 -5.77 -12.91
CA GLU A 27 -1.40 -5.11 -13.29
C GLU A 27 -1.29 -3.74 -12.63
N VAL A 28 -0.04 -3.30 -12.38
CA VAL A 28 0.29 -1.94 -11.96
C VAL A 28 1.35 -1.41 -12.93
N GLN A 29 1.08 -0.29 -13.58
CA GLN A 29 2.06 0.38 -14.43
C GLN A 29 3.01 1.24 -13.58
N ALA A 30 4.20 1.56 -14.12
CA ALA A 30 5.11 2.46 -13.43
C ALA A 30 4.49 3.86 -13.26
N GLY A 31 4.57 4.41 -12.04
CA GLY A 31 3.99 5.71 -11.68
C GLY A 31 2.46 5.73 -11.52
N GLN A 32 1.79 4.58 -11.60
CA GLN A 32 0.35 4.46 -11.48
C GLN A 32 -0.07 4.21 -10.02
N VAL A 33 -1.22 4.75 -9.63
CA VAL A 33 -1.96 4.34 -8.43
C VAL A 33 -3.07 3.38 -8.85
N VAL A 34 -2.94 2.14 -8.39
CA VAL A 34 -3.99 1.11 -8.56
C VAL A 34 -4.62 0.85 -7.20
N THR A 35 -5.95 0.78 -7.15
CA THR A 35 -6.66 0.42 -5.93
C THR A 35 -7.38 -0.92 -6.02
N ILE A 36 -7.37 -1.68 -4.93
CA ILE A 36 -8.22 -2.85 -4.72
C ILE A 36 -9.19 -2.50 -3.58
N ILE A 37 -10.44 -2.33 -3.92
CA ILE A 37 -11.53 -2.05 -2.97
C ILE A 37 -12.37 -3.30 -2.74
N GLY A 38 -13.03 -3.39 -1.60
CA GLY A 38 -13.91 -4.51 -1.27
C GLY A 38 -14.23 -4.60 0.22
N PRO A 39 -15.19 -5.44 0.61
CA PRO A 39 -15.59 -5.59 2.00
C PRO A 39 -14.50 -6.27 2.84
N ASN A 40 -14.67 -6.22 4.16
CA ASN A 40 -13.82 -6.98 5.07
C ASN A 40 -13.96 -8.49 4.80
N GLY A 41 -12.84 -9.19 4.81
CA GLY A 41 -12.80 -10.62 4.51
C GLY A 41 -12.77 -10.97 3.00
N ALA A 42 -12.82 -9.99 2.09
CA ALA A 42 -12.76 -10.26 0.65
C ALA A 42 -11.42 -10.83 0.16
N GLY A 43 -10.35 -10.73 0.95
CA GLY A 43 -9.00 -11.20 0.57
C GLY A 43 -7.99 -10.07 0.30
N LYS A 44 -8.32 -8.82 0.62
CA LYS A 44 -7.47 -7.65 0.34
C LYS A 44 -6.04 -7.77 0.93
N SER A 45 -5.92 -7.90 2.25
CA SER A 45 -4.62 -8.08 2.92
C SER A 45 -3.93 -9.40 2.54
N THR A 46 -4.72 -10.45 2.22
CA THR A 46 -4.19 -11.72 1.71
C THR A 46 -3.45 -11.52 0.39
N THR A 47 -3.97 -10.64 -0.49
CA THR A 47 -3.30 -10.27 -1.75
C THR A 47 -1.93 -9.65 -1.48
N LEU A 48 -1.83 -8.68 -0.57
CA LEU A 48 -0.54 -8.05 -0.24
C LEU A 48 0.43 -9.02 0.42
N ASN A 49 -0.05 -9.87 1.32
CA ASN A 49 0.76 -10.88 1.99
C ASN A 49 1.32 -11.92 0.99
N ALA A 50 0.55 -12.31 -0.02
CA ALA A 50 1.01 -13.16 -1.11
C ALA A 50 2.06 -12.46 -1.98
N LEU A 51 1.86 -11.18 -2.32
CA LEU A 51 2.82 -10.38 -3.07
C LEU A 51 4.15 -10.19 -2.31
N MET A 52 4.11 -10.19 -0.98
CA MET A 52 5.31 -10.05 -0.13
C MET A 52 5.94 -11.38 0.27
N ALA A 53 5.43 -12.53 -0.17
CA ALA A 53 5.85 -13.86 0.29
C ALA A 53 5.72 -14.08 1.80
N VAL A 54 4.87 -13.31 2.48
CA VAL A 54 4.46 -13.57 3.87
C VAL A 54 3.53 -14.77 3.93
N LEU A 55 2.74 -14.96 2.86
CA LEU A 55 1.82 -16.07 2.69
C LEU A 55 2.19 -16.87 1.45
N PRO A 56 2.26 -18.22 1.51
CA PRO A 56 2.43 -19.05 0.33
C PRO A 56 1.33 -18.81 -0.70
N SER A 57 1.72 -18.74 -1.96
CA SER A 57 0.80 -18.51 -3.06
C SER A 57 1.20 -19.31 -4.29
N ARG A 58 0.26 -19.50 -5.23
CA ARG A 58 0.50 -20.06 -6.56
C ARG A 58 0.01 -19.09 -7.63
N GLY A 59 0.47 -19.24 -8.84
CA GLY A 59 0.25 -18.31 -9.95
C GLY A 59 1.56 -17.67 -10.38
N GLN A 60 1.48 -16.69 -11.26
CA GLN A 60 2.65 -15.98 -11.79
C GLN A 60 2.68 -14.55 -11.23
N LEU A 61 3.79 -14.19 -10.60
CA LEU A 61 4.05 -12.87 -10.05
C LEU A 61 5.29 -12.30 -10.71
N ARG A 62 5.15 -11.29 -11.57
CA ARG A 62 6.28 -10.60 -12.20
C ARG A 62 6.35 -9.16 -11.73
N PHE A 63 7.54 -8.73 -11.32
CA PHE A 63 7.81 -7.36 -10.88
C PHE A 63 9.06 -6.84 -11.58
N ASP A 64 8.93 -5.72 -12.28
CA ASP A 64 10.00 -5.11 -13.08
C ASP A 64 10.69 -6.13 -14.01
N GLY A 65 9.89 -6.98 -14.66
CA GLY A 65 10.32 -8.04 -15.56
C GLY A 65 10.83 -9.31 -14.87
N VAL A 66 11.04 -9.32 -13.54
CA VAL A 66 11.57 -10.45 -12.77
C VAL A 66 10.43 -11.29 -12.20
N ASP A 67 10.57 -12.62 -12.26
CA ASP A 67 9.65 -13.55 -11.60
C ASP A 67 9.91 -13.56 -10.08
N LEU A 68 8.88 -13.28 -9.29
CA LEU A 68 8.95 -13.24 -7.83
C LEU A 68 8.78 -14.61 -7.16
N SER A 69 8.40 -15.66 -7.90
CA SER A 69 7.93 -16.93 -7.30
C SER A 69 8.98 -17.60 -6.41
N ALA A 70 10.27 -17.48 -6.76
CA ALA A 70 11.38 -18.04 -5.98
C ALA A 70 12.00 -17.07 -4.98
N LEU A 71 11.55 -15.81 -4.94
CA LEU A 71 12.17 -14.78 -4.10
C LEU A 71 11.56 -14.76 -2.69
N THR A 72 12.44 -14.71 -1.69
CA THR A 72 12.08 -14.49 -0.30
C THR A 72 11.51 -13.09 -0.08
N LEU A 73 10.91 -12.85 1.08
CA LEU A 73 10.41 -11.53 1.49
C LEU A 73 11.54 -10.48 1.41
N GLU A 74 12.70 -10.79 1.96
CA GLU A 74 13.86 -9.89 1.98
C GLU A 74 14.32 -9.53 0.56
N GLU A 75 14.36 -10.52 -0.33
CA GLU A 75 14.72 -10.29 -1.73
C GLU A 75 13.70 -9.39 -2.42
N ARG A 76 12.39 -9.60 -2.21
CA ARG A 76 11.33 -8.72 -2.74
C ARG A 76 11.48 -7.28 -2.26
N VAL A 77 11.79 -7.08 -0.97
CA VAL A 77 12.11 -5.75 -0.43
C VAL A 77 13.36 -5.16 -1.11
N MET A 78 14.40 -5.97 -1.31
CA MET A 78 15.62 -5.53 -1.99
C MET A 78 15.39 -5.17 -3.46
N PHE A 79 14.42 -5.79 -4.13
CA PHE A 79 13.97 -5.43 -5.49
C PHE A 79 13.17 -4.12 -5.55
N GLY A 80 12.60 -3.68 -4.43
CA GLY A 80 11.91 -2.40 -4.32
C GLY A 80 10.41 -2.48 -4.07
N LEU A 81 9.91 -3.61 -3.54
CA LEU A 81 8.58 -3.66 -2.97
C LEU A 81 8.62 -3.18 -1.52
N ALA A 82 7.64 -2.39 -1.10
CA ALA A 82 7.46 -2.02 0.30
C ALA A 82 5.99 -2.12 0.68
N LEU A 83 5.71 -2.67 1.86
CA LEU A 83 4.38 -2.81 2.41
C LEU A 83 4.24 -2.00 3.70
N VAL A 84 3.19 -1.21 3.78
CA VAL A 84 2.67 -0.62 5.02
C VAL A 84 1.46 -1.44 5.43
N PRO A 85 1.58 -2.32 6.43
CA PRO A 85 0.48 -3.15 6.88
C PRO A 85 -0.54 -2.34 7.69
N GLU A 86 -1.80 -2.81 7.75
CA GLU A 86 -2.90 -2.22 8.52
C GLU A 86 -2.50 -1.90 9.97
N LYS A 87 -1.81 -2.83 10.65
CA LYS A 87 -1.36 -2.68 12.04
C LYS A 87 -0.15 -1.77 12.22
N ARG A 88 0.40 -1.19 11.12
CA ARG A 88 1.56 -0.28 11.09
C ARG A 88 2.88 -0.88 11.54
N GLU A 89 2.86 -1.83 12.47
CA GLU A 89 4.00 -2.60 13.01
C GLU A 89 5.23 -1.74 13.33
N LEU A 90 5.01 -0.65 14.08
CA LEU A 90 6.06 0.24 14.53
C LEU A 90 6.76 -0.30 15.78
N PHE A 91 8.04 0.02 15.91
CA PHE A 91 8.81 -0.25 17.12
C PHE A 91 8.48 0.83 18.16
N GLY A 92 7.44 0.59 18.97
CA GLY A 92 6.87 1.58 19.90
C GLY A 92 7.85 2.13 20.95
N THR A 93 8.83 1.32 21.35
CA THR A 93 9.89 1.70 22.33
C THR A 93 11.07 2.42 21.69
N MET A 94 11.08 2.60 20.37
CA MET A 94 12.12 3.34 19.65
C MET A 94 11.63 4.73 19.29
N PRO A 95 12.54 5.71 19.19
CA PRO A 95 12.25 7.03 18.66
C PRO A 95 11.68 7.02 17.24
N VAL A 96 10.99 8.07 16.87
CA VAL A 96 10.48 8.29 15.50
C VAL A 96 11.63 8.19 14.47
N GLU A 97 12.74 8.87 14.71
CA GLU A 97 13.89 8.87 13.80
C GLU A 97 14.47 7.46 13.61
N ASP A 98 14.61 6.70 14.68
CA ASP A 98 15.15 5.34 14.61
C ASP A 98 14.21 4.40 13.81
N ASN A 99 12.88 4.55 13.99
CA ASN A 99 11.91 3.84 13.14
C ASN A 99 12.07 4.16 11.66
N LEU A 100 12.31 5.45 11.31
CA LEU A 100 12.56 5.85 9.93
C LEU A 100 13.88 5.27 9.41
N VAL A 101 14.96 5.37 10.19
CA VAL A 101 16.30 4.86 9.82
C VAL A 101 16.25 3.36 9.51
N LEU A 102 15.51 2.57 10.29
CA LEU A 102 15.32 1.13 10.00
C LEU A 102 14.70 0.88 8.62
N GLY A 103 13.81 1.77 8.14
CA GLY A 103 13.26 1.71 6.78
C GLY A 103 14.32 1.88 5.69
N GLY A 104 15.44 2.54 6.01
CA GLY A 104 16.59 2.72 5.11
C GLY A 104 17.49 1.50 4.94
N TYR A 105 17.16 0.34 5.51
CA TYR A 105 17.99 -0.88 5.48
C TYR A 105 18.46 -1.26 4.06
N ARG A 106 17.56 -1.17 3.06
CA ARG A 106 17.90 -1.44 1.65
C ARG A 106 19.04 -0.53 1.17
N ALA A 107 18.92 0.78 1.39
CA ALA A 107 19.94 1.75 0.96
C ALA A 107 21.27 1.55 1.71
N MET A 108 21.20 1.24 3.00
CA MET A 108 22.39 0.95 3.82
C MET A 108 23.10 -0.31 3.34
N LYS A 109 22.38 -1.39 3.06
CA LYS A 109 22.92 -2.67 2.57
C LYS A 109 23.56 -2.51 1.18
N GLN A 110 22.97 -1.68 0.31
CA GLN A 110 23.51 -1.35 -1.00
C GLN A 110 24.62 -0.29 -0.95
N ARG A 111 25.03 0.17 0.25
CA ARG A 111 26.03 1.22 0.48
C ARG A 111 25.74 2.51 -0.29
N VAL A 112 24.44 2.86 -0.43
CA VAL A 112 24.01 4.11 -1.07
C VAL A 112 24.29 5.26 -0.09
N PRO A 113 25.19 6.22 -0.42
CA PRO A 113 25.57 7.28 0.52
C PRO A 113 24.43 8.21 0.92
N GLN A 114 23.37 8.24 0.10
CA GLN A 114 22.28 9.23 0.15
C GLN A 114 21.09 8.82 1.06
N TRP A 115 21.19 7.78 1.89
CA TRP A 115 20.10 7.39 2.77
C TRP A 115 19.65 8.53 3.72
N ARG A 116 20.59 9.42 4.11
CA ARG A 116 20.28 10.60 4.94
C ARG A 116 19.44 11.64 4.19
N SER A 117 19.62 11.78 2.87
CA SER A 117 18.77 12.67 2.07
C SER A 117 17.34 12.16 1.98
N GLU A 118 17.11 10.83 2.09
CA GLU A 118 15.76 10.29 2.18
C GLU A 118 15.07 10.65 3.49
N LEU A 119 15.82 10.68 4.59
CA LEU A 119 15.27 11.12 5.87
C LEU A 119 14.74 12.57 5.78
N GLU A 120 15.51 13.47 5.19
CA GLU A 120 15.07 14.85 4.97
C GLU A 120 13.88 14.93 4.00
N ARG A 121 13.83 14.08 2.95
CA ARG A 121 12.68 13.98 2.05
C ARG A 121 11.44 13.51 2.78
N VAL A 122 11.55 12.50 3.64
CA VAL A 122 10.45 12.02 4.47
C VAL A 122 10.00 13.10 5.44
N TYR A 123 10.92 13.84 6.06
CA TYR A 123 10.57 14.97 6.94
C TYR A 123 9.90 16.12 6.19
N ALA A 124 10.25 16.36 4.93
CA ALA A 124 9.56 17.34 4.10
C ALA A 124 8.11 16.93 3.78
N LEU A 125 7.85 15.63 3.59
CA LEU A 125 6.50 15.09 3.41
C LEU A 125 5.70 15.08 4.73
N PHE A 126 6.37 14.84 5.86
CA PHE A 126 5.78 14.68 7.18
C PHE A 126 6.47 15.59 8.22
N PRO A 127 6.26 16.92 8.18
CA PRO A 127 6.94 17.85 9.09
C PRO A 127 6.74 17.52 10.58
N ARG A 128 5.57 16.99 10.93
CA ARG A 128 5.27 16.55 12.31
C ARG A 128 6.21 15.45 12.81
N LEU A 129 6.67 14.56 11.94
CA LEU A 129 7.65 13.54 12.33
C LEU A 129 9.01 14.17 12.65
N LYS A 130 9.41 15.23 11.94
CA LYS A 130 10.65 15.97 12.21
C LYS A 130 10.58 16.66 13.58
N GLU A 131 9.45 17.32 13.89
CA GLU A 131 9.21 17.97 15.20
C GLU A 131 9.31 16.97 16.35
N ARG A 132 8.90 15.72 16.13
CA ARG A 132 8.80 14.64 17.11
C ARG A 132 9.87 13.56 16.98
N ARG A 133 10.96 13.85 16.27
CA ARG A 133 11.98 12.84 15.90
C ARG A 133 12.56 12.05 17.07
N ASN A 134 12.68 12.69 18.24
CA ASN A 134 13.18 12.08 19.47
C ASN A 134 12.09 11.43 20.34
N GLN A 135 10.81 11.58 19.96
CA GLN A 135 9.68 11.03 20.72
C GLN A 135 9.54 9.53 20.45
N LEU A 136 9.17 8.75 21.48
CA LEU A 136 8.90 7.32 21.31
C LEU A 136 7.68 7.09 20.41
N ALA A 137 7.80 6.22 19.43
CA ALA A 137 6.74 5.96 18.44
C ALA A 137 5.43 5.46 19.07
N GLY A 138 5.50 4.73 20.18
CA GLY A 138 4.34 4.26 20.92
C GLY A 138 3.47 5.37 21.52
N THR A 139 4.02 6.57 21.73
CA THR A 139 3.32 7.72 22.33
C THR A 139 2.69 8.66 21.29
N LEU A 140 2.86 8.37 20.02
CA LEU A 140 2.26 9.14 18.92
C LEU A 140 0.75 8.88 18.81
N SER A 141 0.02 9.86 18.28
CA SER A 141 -1.38 9.70 17.87
C SER A 141 -1.53 8.65 16.75
N GLY A 142 -2.75 8.16 16.52
CA GLY A 142 -3.03 7.20 15.44
C GLY A 142 -2.60 7.71 14.06
N GLY A 143 -2.85 8.98 13.75
CA GLY A 143 -2.45 9.62 12.51
C GLY A 143 -0.94 9.75 12.37
N GLU A 144 -0.25 10.21 13.42
CA GLU A 144 1.22 10.32 13.42
C GLU A 144 1.88 8.94 13.27
N ARG A 145 1.33 7.90 13.91
CA ARG A 145 1.79 6.52 13.70
C ARG A 145 1.60 6.06 12.25
N GLN A 146 0.50 6.44 11.60
CA GLN A 146 0.30 6.13 10.18
C GLN A 146 1.33 6.83 9.30
N MET A 147 1.54 8.13 9.54
CA MET A 147 2.59 8.89 8.83
C MET A 147 3.97 8.29 9.03
N LEU A 148 4.29 7.84 10.24
CA LEU A 148 5.56 7.18 10.55
C LEU A 148 5.71 5.84 9.81
N ALA A 149 4.65 5.03 9.72
CA ALA A 149 4.68 3.76 9.00
C ALA A 149 4.90 3.98 7.49
N VAL A 150 4.19 4.95 6.89
CA VAL A 150 4.40 5.34 5.49
C VAL A 150 5.80 5.92 5.28
N GLY A 151 6.24 6.82 6.16
CA GLY A 151 7.57 7.41 6.11
C GLY A 151 8.67 6.36 6.17
N ARG A 152 8.54 5.36 7.07
CA ARG A 152 9.48 4.24 7.18
C ARG A 152 9.54 3.42 5.87
N ALA A 153 8.41 3.15 5.24
CA ALA A 153 8.39 2.45 3.95
C ALA A 153 9.08 3.27 2.85
N LEU A 154 8.86 4.59 2.81
CA LEU A 154 9.47 5.50 1.83
C LEU A 154 10.99 5.59 1.96
N MET A 155 11.57 5.39 3.16
CA MET A 155 13.02 5.34 3.36
C MET A 155 13.73 4.28 2.51
N SER A 156 13.02 3.22 2.08
CA SER A 156 13.57 2.18 1.20
C SER A 156 13.63 2.60 -0.27
N ARG A 157 13.11 3.77 -0.67
CA ARG A 157 12.89 4.19 -2.07
C ARG A 157 12.19 3.10 -2.87
N PRO A 158 10.96 2.73 -2.51
CA PRO A 158 10.28 1.64 -3.19
C PRO A 158 9.96 1.99 -4.64
N LYS A 159 10.04 1.02 -5.55
CA LYS A 159 9.47 1.09 -6.90
C LYS A 159 7.95 0.92 -6.85
N LEU A 160 7.47 0.10 -5.90
CA LEU A 160 6.05 -0.10 -5.60
C LEU A 160 5.82 0.00 -4.10
N LEU A 161 5.03 0.99 -3.70
CA LEU A 161 4.54 1.15 -2.34
C LEU A 161 3.17 0.50 -2.23
N MET A 162 3.02 -0.47 -1.35
CA MET A 162 1.76 -1.13 -1.06
C MET A 162 1.21 -0.64 0.28
N LEU A 163 -0.04 -0.21 0.31
CA LEU A 163 -0.70 0.34 1.49
C LEU A 163 -1.95 -0.49 1.83
N ASP A 164 -1.99 -1.04 3.03
CA ASP A 164 -3.11 -1.84 3.54
C ASP A 164 -3.99 -1.01 4.47
N GLU A 165 -5.14 -0.58 3.98
CA GLU A 165 -6.15 0.22 4.66
C GLU A 165 -5.55 1.43 5.44
N PRO A 166 -4.78 2.30 4.77
CA PRO A 166 -4.06 3.37 5.46
C PRO A 166 -4.97 4.39 6.14
N SER A 167 -6.25 4.45 5.79
CA SER A 167 -7.24 5.37 6.40
C SER A 167 -7.98 4.78 7.60
N LEU A 168 -7.85 3.48 7.88
CA LEU A 168 -8.66 2.79 8.87
C LEU A 168 -8.46 3.35 10.29
N GLY A 169 -9.59 3.67 10.94
CA GLY A 169 -9.62 4.15 12.34
C GLY A 169 -9.01 5.54 12.55
N LEU A 170 -8.86 6.34 11.50
CA LEU A 170 -8.33 7.69 11.57
C LEU A 170 -9.42 8.76 11.51
N ALA A 171 -9.16 9.91 12.13
CA ALA A 171 -10.04 11.06 12.02
C ALA A 171 -10.11 11.59 10.58
N PRO A 172 -11.26 12.14 10.13
CA PRO A 172 -11.45 12.55 8.74
C PRO A 172 -10.40 13.54 8.21
N LEU A 173 -9.87 14.42 9.07
CA LEU A 173 -8.80 15.35 8.69
C LEU A 173 -7.51 14.60 8.32
N ILE A 174 -7.15 13.59 9.10
CA ILE A 174 -5.95 12.78 8.88
C ILE A 174 -6.12 11.91 7.63
N VAL A 175 -7.32 11.35 7.42
CA VAL A 175 -7.63 10.61 6.20
C VAL A 175 -7.35 11.48 4.97
N ARG A 176 -7.87 12.72 4.92
CA ARG A 176 -7.59 13.66 3.83
C ARG A 176 -6.10 13.94 3.65
N GLU A 177 -5.36 14.06 4.74
CA GLU A 177 -3.92 14.29 4.68
C GLU A 177 -3.18 13.09 4.09
N ILE A 178 -3.53 11.87 4.47
CA ILE A 178 -2.95 10.63 3.91
C ILE A 178 -3.20 10.53 2.41
N PHE A 179 -4.43 10.75 1.95
CA PHE A 179 -4.76 10.69 0.52
C PHE A 179 -4.05 11.81 -0.27
N ARG A 180 -3.92 13.02 0.29
CA ARG A 180 -3.12 14.09 -0.29
C ARG A 180 -1.64 13.68 -0.45
N ILE A 181 -1.09 12.97 0.51
CA ILE A 181 0.29 12.45 0.42
C ILE A 181 0.40 11.36 -0.66
N ILE A 182 -0.58 10.47 -0.78
CA ILE A 182 -0.63 9.48 -1.86
C ILE A 182 -0.59 10.17 -3.22
N ASP A 183 -1.40 11.21 -3.42
CA ASP A 183 -1.40 12.00 -4.66
C ASP A 183 -0.06 12.71 -4.91
N GLN A 184 0.57 13.27 -3.88
CA GLN A 184 1.91 13.84 -4.00
C GLN A 184 2.98 12.80 -4.38
N LEU A 185 2.92 11.59 -3.82
CA LEU A 185 3.83 10.50 -4.17
C LEU A 185 3.63 10.05 -5.62
N ARG A 186 2.36 9.96 -6.07
CA ARG A 186 2.00 9.69 -7.47
C ARG A 186 2.62 10.74 -8.39
N ALA A 187 2.44 12.03 -8.08
CA ALA A 187 3.01 13.13 -8.88
C ALA A 187 4.55 13.09 -8.95
N GLN A 188 5.21 12.47 -7.96
CA GLN A 188 6.66 12.20 -7.95
C GLN A 188 7.05 10.91 -8.68
N GLY A 189 6.10 10.20 -9.31
CA GLY A 189 6.33 8.98 -10.07
C GLY A 189 6.40 7.70 -9.22
N THR A 190 5.98 7.72 -7.94
CA THR A 190 5.90 6.52 -7.11
C THR A 190 4.70 5.67 -7.55
N SER A 191 4.93 4.40 -7.87
CA SER A 191 3.85 3.45 -8.14
C SER A 191 3.24 2.99 -6.82
N ILE A 192 1.91 2.93 -6.74
CA ILE A 192 1.20 2.61 -5.49
C ILE A 192 0.14 1.55 -5.76
N LEU A 193 0.11 0.51 -4.91
CA LEU A 193 -1.01 -0.42 -4.80
C LEU A 193 -1.72 -0.13 -3.48
N LEU A 194 -2.90 0.47 -3.57
CA LEU A 194 -3.70 0.91 -2.44
C LEU A 194 -4.83 -0.08 -2.17
N ILE A 195 -4.86 -0.65 -0.99
CA ILE A 195 -5.99 -1.44 -0.52
C ILE A 195 -6.80 -0.59 0.46
N GLU A 196 -8.10 -0.48 0.21
CA GLU A 196 -9.00 0.35 1.02
C GLU A 196 -10.42 -0.22 1.11
N GLN A 197 -11.05 0.04 2.26
CA GLN A 197 -12.48 -0.12 2.43
C GLN A 197 -13.23 1.17 2.06
N ASN A 198 -12.60 2.33 2.24
CA ASN A 198 -13.14 3.63 1.82
C ASN A 198 -13.02 3.78 0.30
N ALA A 199 -13.94 3.12 -0.43
CA ALA A 199 -13.92 3.05 -1.88
C ALA A 199 -13.90 4.43 -2.54
N ARG A 200 -14.66 5.41 -2.02
CA ARG A 200 -14.71 6.77 -2.57
C ARG A 200 -13.34 7.42 -2.55
N ALA A 201 -12.71 7.49 -1.38
CA ALA A 201 -11.42 8.13 -1.24
C ALA A 201 -10.32 7.39 -2.04
N ALA A 202 -10.42 6.06 -2.15
CA ALA A 202 -9.48 5.27 -2.94
C ALA A 202 -9.62 5.53 -4.44
N LEU A 203 -10.86 5.55 -4.96
CA LEU A 203 -11.13 5.82 -6.38
C LEU A 203 -10.79 7.26 -6.78
N ASP A 204 -10.93 8.23 -5.86
CA ASP A 204 -10.61 9.64 -6.12
C ASP A 204 -9.11 9.86 -6.41
N VAL A 205 -8.22 9.01 -5.89
CA VAL A 205 -6.75 9.14 -6.10
C VAL A 205 -6.17 8.11 -7.06
N ALA A 206 -6.94 7.08 -7.41
CA ALA A 206 -6.48 5.98 -8.25
C ALA A 206 -6.63 6.27 -9.75
N ASP A 207 -5.76 5.65 -10.56
CA ASP A 207 -5.88 5.61 -12.02
C ASP A 207 -6.75 4.43 -12.46
N HIS A 208 -6.62 3.30 -11.76
CA HIS A 208 -7.33 2.05 -12.07
C HIS A 208 -7.78 1.37 -10.78
N GLY A 209 -8.91 0.71 -10.82
CA GLY A 209 -9.48 0.01 -9.68
C GLY A 209 -9.88 -1.43 -9.98
N TYR A 210 -9.85 -2.24 -8.94
CA TYR A 210 -10.37 -3.60 -8.89
C TYR A 210 -11.32 -3.71 -7.70
N VAL A 211 -12.49 -4.30 -7.91
CA VAL A 211 -13.46 -4.61 -6.85
C VAL A 211 -13.32 -6.07 -6.48
N LEU A 212 -12.81 -6.35 -5.29
CA LEU A 212 -12.56 -7.70 -4.79
C LEU A 212 -13.74 -8.17 -3.94
N GLU A 213 -14.35 -9.29 -4.34
CA GLU A 213 -15.45 -9.95 -3.61
C GLU A 213 -15.15 -11.44 -3.48
N THR A 214 -15.19 -11.94 -2.27
CA THR A 214 -15.04 -13.38 -1.99
C THR A 214 -13.86 -14.04 -2.73
N GLY A 215 -12.71 -13.35 -2.75
CA GLY A 215 -11.46 -13.87 -3.32
C GLY A 215 -11.29 -13.74 -4.82
N SER A 216 -12.23 -13.10 -5.53
CA SER A 216 -12.17 -12.86 -6.99
C SER A 216 -12.54 -11.42 -7.34
N PHE A 217 -12.08 -10.92 -8.49
CA PHE A 217 -12.49 -9.59 -8.95
C PHE A 217 -13.87 -9.64 -9.61
N ALA A 218 -14.81 -8.91 -9.01
CA ALA A 218 -16.17 -8.73 -9.55
C ALA A 218 -16.19 -7.67 -10.65
N LEU A 219 -15.40 -6.59 -10.49
CA LEU A 219 -15.32 -5.46 -11.42
C LEU A 219 -13.87 -4.98 -11.52
N GLN A 220 -13.53 -4.38 -12.65
CA GLN A 220 -12.25 -3.71 -12.85
C GLN A 220 -12.38 -2.64 -13.96
N GLY A 221 -11.58 -1.59 -13.87
CA GLY A 221 -11.56 -0.54 -14.89
C GLY A 221 -10.87 0.74 -14.43
N PRO A 222 -10.83 1.76 -15.29
CA PRO A 222 -10.43 3.11 -14.89
C PRO A 222 -11.18 3.56 -13.64
N ALA A 223 -10.50 4.16 -12.68
CA ALA A 223 -11.11 4.53 -11.40
C ALA A 223 -12.30 5.48 -11.57
N VAL A 224 -12.22 6.39 -12.53
CA VAL A 224 -13.31 7.33 -12.86
C VAL A 224 -14.58 6.62 -13.34
N GLU A 225 -14.43 5.53 -14.10
CA GLU A 225 -15.57 4.73 -14.58
C GLU A 225 -16.19 3.92 -13.44
N LEU A 226 -15.35 3.31 -12.58
CA LEU A 226 -15.82 2.58 -11.41
C LEU A 226 -16.52 3.49 -10.40
N ALA A 227 -16.06 4.71 -10.22
CA ALA A 227 -16.73 5.70 -9.36
C ALA A 227 -18.16 6.07 -9.85
N GLY A 228 -18.42 5.90 -11.14
CA GLY A 228 -19.74 6.10 -11.78
C GLY A 228 -20.56 4.82 -11.95
N ASP A 229 -20.02 3.63 -11.69
CA ASP A 229 -20.75 2.36 -11.86
C ASP A 229 -21.84 2.20 -10.78
N PRO A 230 -23.11 1.97 -11.16
CA PRO A 230 -24.22 1.83 -10.21
C PRO A 230 -23.97 0.76 -9.13
N ARG A 231 -23.34 -0.36 -9.48
CA ARG A 231 -23.03 -1.45 -8.54
C ARG A 231 -22.03 -1.00 -7.48
N VAL A 232 -21.03 -0.23 -7.88
CA VAL A 232 -20.04 0.34 -6.95
C VAL A 232 -20.70 1.41 -6.08
N ILE A 233 -21.56 2.27 -6.66
CA ILE A 233 -22.29 3.30 -5.93
C ILE A 233 -23.20 2.67 -4.88
N ASP A 234 -24.04 1.71 -5.27
CA ASP A 234 -25.01 1.10 -4.37
C ASP A 234 -24.35 0.30 -3.24
N THR A 235 -23.26 -0.43 -3.56
CA THR A 235 -22.63 -1.34 -2.60
C THR A 235 -21.60 -0.62 -1.71
N TYR A 236 -20.82 0.31 -2.26
CA TYR A 236 -19.64 0.86 -1.59
C TYR A 236 -19.67 2.37 -1.36
N LEU A 237 -20.44 3.14 -2.17
CA LEU A 237 -20.51 4.60 -2.09
C LEU A 237 -21.82 5.11 -1.50
N GLY A 238 -22.90 4.34 -1.56
CA GLY A 238 -24.25 4.76 -1.15
C GLY A 238 -24.47 4.86 0.36
N ALA A 239 -23.72 4.14 1.18
CA ALA A 239 -23.87 4.15 2.63
C ALA A 239 -23.48 5.49 3.31
N ALA A 240 -22.80 6.39 2.61
CA ALA A 240 -22.37 7.69 3.14
C ALA A 240 -23.47 8.78 3.07
N ARG A 241 -24.57 8.57 2.33
CA ARG A 241 -25.67 9.56 2.19
C ARG A 241 -26.72 9.54 3.30
N GLN A 242 -26.66 8.57 4.21
CA GLN A 242 -27.67 8.40 5.28
C GLN A 242 -27.21 8.84 6.67
N ARG A 243 -26.06 9.51 6.81
CA ARG A 243 -25.51 9.97 8.10
C ARG A 243 -25.13 11.46 8.10
N GLU A 244 -25.92 12.30 7.44
CA GLU A 244 -25.96 13.75 7.65
C GLU A 244 -27.23 14.16 8.41
#